data_4a24e3512fc266c9b6b13034a7309041
#
_entry.id   4a24e3512fc266c9b6b13034a7309041
#
_cell.length_a   1.000
_cell.length_b   1.000
_cell.length_c   1.000
_cell.angle_alpha   90.00
_cell.angle_beta   90.00
_cell.angle_gamma   90.00
#
_symmetry.space_group_name_H-M   'P 1'
#
loop_
_entity.id
_entity.type
_entity.pdbx_description
1 polymer ?
#
loop_
_entity_poly.entity_id
_entity_poly.type
_entity_poly.pdbx_seq_one_letter_code
_entity_poly.pdbx_strand_id
1 'polypeptide(L)'
;MTFSMLRSAVAIGISACLYTASVDAQFDPLTVQIQPLAQSSLLLDIANAGDHLVAVGQRGNVLLLKNGQWQQVATPVLTQLTKVFFFDDKQGWAVGHDATIIHTNDGGETWTLQMQSTEIEKPFLDVRFYTANEGIAVGAYGLFYRTTDGGKTWQDEFHQELLFEEDIAYLNELKAEDEALYLSERSALLPHFNRLIRLADTRLLLVGELGMVAVSDDNGHTFTKVDFDYDGSMFNAIQVNDSIYVMGLRGHVFKSDLTLSQWQQVELPVESSINGALVTAKDELYLVGNAGIVLSVDDTQAEIVTRRQGENIVAIAKDSEGQLWFAGSKGLFQLK
;
A
#
# COMPACT_ATOMS: atom_id res chain seq x y z
N MET A 1 31.50 -0.24 -97.78
CA MET A 1 32.05 -1.39 -97.05
C MET A 1 32.47 -0.93 -95.64
N THR A 2 31.62 -1.06 -94.68
CA THR A 2 31.99 -0.72 -93.27
C THR A 2 31.34 -1.75 -92.36
N PHE A 3 32.19 -2.55 -91.72
CA PHE A 3 31.79 -3.58 -90.78
C PHE A 3 31.45 -2.93 -89.42
N SER A 4 30.24 -3.16 -88.93
CA SER A 4 29.80 -2.80 -87.62
C SER A 4 30.01 -4.02 -86.71
N MET A 5 30.87 -3.91 -85.68
CA MET A 5 31.03 -4.92 -84.61
C MET A 5 30.01 -4.63 -83.49
N LEU A 6 29.12 -5.55 -83.30
CA LEU A 6 28.23 -5.60 -82.12
C LEU A 6 28.99 -6.12 -80.89
N ARG A 7 29.12 -5.31 -79.83
CA ARG A 7 29.61 -5.76 -78.53
C ARG A 7 28.41 -6.04 -77.66
N SER A 8 28.21 -7.32 -77.33
CA SER A 8 27.23 -7.74 -76.35
C SER A 8 27.81 -7.53 -74.95
N ALA A 9 27.20 -6.69 -74.14
CA ALA A 9 27.48 -6.55 -72.70
C ALA A 9 26.59 -7.51 -71.92
N VAL A 10 27.21 -8.46 -71.19
CA VAL A 10 26.54 -9.33 -70.24
C VAL A 10 26.50 -8.59 -68.93
N ALA A 11 25.32 -8.17 -68.48
CA ALA A 11 25.09 -7.62 -67.13
C ALA A 11 24.85 -8.77 -66.19
N ILE A 12 25.78 -9.00 -65.28
CA ILE A 12 25.62 -9.90 -64.10
C ILE A 12 24.88 -9.11 -63.00
N GLY A 13 23.61 -9.38 -62.86
CA GLY A 13 22.82 -8.85 -61.75
C GLY A 13 23.14 -9.59 -60.45
N ILE A 14 23.86 -8.93 -59.53
CA ILE A 14 24.02 -9.40 -58.15
C ILE A 14 22.75 -8.97 -57.41
N SER A 15 21.83 -9.91 -57.18
CA SER A 15 20.67 -9.73 -56.29
C SER A 15 21.13 -9.87 -54.87
N ALA A 16 21.37 -8.75 -54.18
CA ALA A 16 21.60 -8.72 -52.73
C ALA A 16 20.26 -8.90 -51.99
N CYS A 17 19.98 -10.12 -51.55
CA CYS A 17 18.92 -10.33 -50.57
C CYS A 17 19.32 -9.68 -49.22
N LEU A 18 18.78 -8.50 -48.95
CA LEU A 18 18.79 -7.91 -47.62
C LEU A 18 17.83 -8.73 -46.77
N TYR A 19 18.36 -9.66 -45.98
CA TYR A 19 17.65 -10.23 -44.84
C TYR A 19 17.55 -9.12 -43.77
N THR A 20 16.43 -8.43 -43.69
CA THR A 20 16.07 -7.66 -42.48
C THR A 20 15.65 -8.67 -41.44
N ALA A 21 16.58 -9.03 -40.54
CA ALA A 21 16.21 -9.66 -39.31
C ALA A 21 15.43 -8.62 -38.49
N SER A 22 14.11 -8.77 -38.45
CA SER A 22 13.30 -8.10 -37.44
C SER A 22 13.72 -8.70 -36.09
N VAL A 23 14.51 -7.96 -35.34
CA VAL A 23 14.68 -8.22 -33.92
C VAL A 23 13.35 -7.80 -33.32
N ASP A 24 12.42 -8.74 -33.16
CA ASP A 24 11.33 -8.59 -32.21
C ASP A 24 12.02 -8.46 -30.86
N ALA A 25 12.12 -7.23 -30.37
CA ALA A 25 12.42 -6.97 -28.98
C ALA A 25 11.21 -7.51 -28.20
N GLN A 26 11.29 -8.80 -27.81
CA GLN A 26 10.42 -9.39 -26.83
C GLN A 26 10.70 -8.62 -25.56
N PHE A 27 9.82 -7.67 -25.22
CA PHE A 27 9.82 -7.06 -23.90
C PHE A 27 9.55 -8.20 -22.92
N ASP A 28 10.60 -8.70 -22.29
CA ASP A 28 10.45 -9.48 -21.07
C ASP A 28 9.66 -8.61 -20.10
N PRO A 29 8.59 -9.14 -19.48
CA PRO A 29 7.86 -8.40 -18.47
C PRO A 29 8.88 -7.90 -17.45
N LEU A 30 8.84 -6.59 -17.13
CA LEU A 30 9.75 -5.95 -16.19
C LEU A 30 9.64 -6.68 -14.86
N THR A 31 10.60 -7.55 -14.58
CA THR A 31 10.69 -8.24 -13.30
C THR A 31 11.77 -7.59 -12.45
N VAL A 32 11.52 -7.51 -11.15
CA VAL A 32 12.51 -7.01 -10.20
C VAL A 32 13.73 -7.92 -10.20
N GLN A 33 14.89 -7.33 -10.44
CA GLN A 33 16.17 -8.04 -10.32
C GLN A 33 16.57 -8.13 -8.85
N ILE A 34 17.12 -9.29 -8.45
CA ILE A 34 17.64 -9.49 -7.11
C ILE A 34 18.83 -8.56 -6.88
N GLN A 35 18.76 -7.75 -5.83
CA GLN A 35 19.74 -6.72 -5.48
C GLN A 35 20.42 -7.06 -4.14
N PRO A 36 21.75 -6.98 -4.05
CA PRO A 36 22.47 -7.31 -2.81
C PRO A 36 22.09 -6.43 -1.62
N LEU A 37 21.62 -5.20 -1.86
CA LEU A 37 21.27 -4.22 -0.84
C LEU A 37 19.74 -4.05 -0.65
N ALA A 38 18.93 -4.94 -1.17
CA ALA A 38 17.47 -4.83 -1.07
C ALA A 38 17.00 -4.70 0.39
N GLN A 39 17.62 -5.45 1.31
CA GLN A 39 17.30 -5.38 2.75
C GLN A 39 17.60 -4.00 3.38
N SER A 40 18.56 -3.25 2.83
CA SER A 40 18.96 -1.92 3.31
C SER A 40 18.29 -0.78 2.53
N SER A 41 17.39 -1.09 1.62
CA SER A 41 16.62 -0.12 0.84
C SER A 41 15.41 0.40 1.63
N LEU A 42 14.73 1.44 1.11
CA LEU A 42 13.47 1.90 1.70
C LEU A 42 12.43 0.78 1.64
N LEU A 43 11.98 0.34 2.81
CA LEU A 43 10.87 -0.61 2.99
C LEU A 43 9.74 0.07 3.74
N LEU A 44 8.52 -0.11 3.27
CA LEU A 44 7.35 0.65 3.68
C LEU A 44 6.36 -0.15 4.53
N ASP A 45 6.39 -1.46 4.42
CA ASP A 45 5.54 -2.31 5.24
C ASP A 45 6.16 -3.68 5.49
N ILE A 46 5.65 -4.35 6.52
CA ILE A 46 6.04 -5.69 6.94
C ILE A 46 4.81 -6.40 7.53
N ALA A 47 4.53 -7.61 7.09
CA ALA A 47 3.39 -8.40 7.54
C ALA A 47 3.78 -9.86 7.82
N ASN A 48 2.98 -10.52 8.64
CA ASN A 48 3.08 -11.95 8.90
C ASN A 48 2.37 -12.75 7.78
N ALA A 49 3.06 -13.74 7.23
CA ALA A 49 2.55 -14.77 6.35
C ALA A 49 2.71 -16.13 7.05
N GLY A 50 1.80 -16.44 7.97
CA GLY A 50 1.94 -17.62 8.84
C GLY A 50 3.12 -17.52 9.80
N ASP A 51 4.14 -18.35 9.59
CA ASP A 51 5.32 -18.47 10.43
C ASP A 51 6.50 -17.56 10.00
N HIS A 52 6.39 -16.86 8.88
CA HIS A 52 7.44 -15.97 8.39
C HIS A 52 6.92 -14.54 8.13
N LEU A 53 7.86 -13.62 7.91
CA LEU A 53 7.56 -12.23 7.61
C LEU A 53 7.81 -11.92 6.13
N VAL A 54 6.99 -11.04 5.59
CA VAL A 54 7.14 -10.47 4.25
C VAL A 54 7.22 -8.96 4.38
N ALA A 55 8.24 -8.34 3.77
CA ALA A 55 8.41 -6.90 3.72
C ALA A 55 8.38 -6.39 2.29
N VAL A 56 7.79 -5.20 2.09
CA VAL A 56 7.65 -4.56 0.76
C VAL A 56 8.17 -3.13 0.76
N GLY A 57 8.56 -2.62 -0.41
CA GLY A 57 9.03 -1.24 -0.49
C GLY A 57 9.35 -0.74 -1.89
N GLN A 58 10.38 0.12 -1.96
CA GLN A 58 10.75 0.80 -3.19
C GLN A 58 11.10 -0.18 -4.32
N ARG A 59 10.86 0.23 -5.57
CA ARG A 59 11.24 -0.50 -6.79
C ARG A 59 10.66 -1.92 -6.87
N GLY A 60 9.46 -2.14 -6.31
CA GLY A 60 8.83 -3.46 -6.31
C GLY A 60 9.53 -4.49 -5.41
N ASN A 61 10.42 -4.05 -4.50
CA ASN A 61 11.09 -4.97 -3.59
C ASN A 61 10.10 -5.70 -2.70
N VAL A 62 10.20 -7.02 -2.70
CA VAL A 62 9.58 -7.92 -1.74
C VAL A 62 10.67 -8.80 -1.13
N LEU A 63 10.71 -8.87 0.19
CA LEU A 63 11.66 -9.68 0.94
C LEU A 63 10.92 -10.62 1.88
N LEU A 64 11.36 -11.87 1.97
CA LEU A 64 10.87 -12.90 2.88
C LEU A 64 11.90 -13.18 3.97
N LEU A 65 11.46 -13.25 5.23
CA LEU A 65 12.28 -13.73 6.34
C LEU A 65 12.19 -15.26 6.42
N LYS A 66 13.28 -15.94 6.07
CA LYS A 66 13.39 -17.40 6.13
C LYS A 66 14.62 -17.81 6.93
N ASN A 67 14.43 -18.68 7.94
CA ASN A 67 15.53 -19.18 8.78
C ASN A 67 16.40 -18.03 9.36
N GLY A 68 15.75 -16.95 9.80
CA GLY A 68 16.41 -15.77 10.35
C GLY A 68 17.14 -14.87 9.33
N GLN A 69 16.97 -15.11 8.03
CA GLN A 69 17.59 -14.32 6.96
C GLN A 69 16.57 -13.77 5.98
N TRP A 70 16.72 -12.50 5.62
CA TRP A 70 15.91 -11.87 4.59
C TRP A 70 16.41 -12.24 3.19
N GLN A 71 15.49 -12.66 2.35
CA GLN A 71 15.72 -13.02 0.96
C GLN A 71 14.77 -12.23 0.07
N GLN A 72 15.33 -11.52 -0.93
CA GLN A 72 14.49 -10.85 -1.94
C GLN A 72 13.92 -11.88 -2.90
N VAL A 73 12.65 -11.71 -3.27
CA VAL A 73 11.99 -12.48 -4.31
C VAL A 73 11.70 -11.62 -5.54
N ALA A 74 11.61 -12.26 -6.70
CA ALA A 74 11.25 -11.57 -7.93
C ALA A 74 9.77 -11.19 -7.93
N THR A 75 9.47 -9.97 -8.41
CA THR A 75 8.11 -9.46 -8.54
C THR A 75 7.86 -8.96 -9.96
N PRO A 76 6.60 -8.95 -10.44
CA PRO A 76 6.26 -8.52 -11.80
C PRO A 76 6.22 -6.99 -11.97
N VAL A 77 6.62 -6.20 -10.97
CA VAL A 77 6.50 -4.74 -10.97
C VAL A 77 7.77 -4.06 -10.47
N LEU A 78 8.06 -2.86 -10.97
CA LEU A 78 9.16 -2.00 -10.53
C LEU A 78 8.69 -0.78 -9.74
N THR A 79 7.38 -0.62 -9.60
CA THR A 79 6.78 0.49 -8.87
C THR A 79 6.94 0.31 -7.36
N GLN A 80 6.86 1.40 -6.60
CA GLN A 80 6.96 1.34 -5.15
C GLN A 80 5.73 0.66 -4.55
N LEU A 81 5.96 -0.36 -3.73
CA LEU A 81 4.93 -1.02 -2.95
C LEU A 81 4.82 -0.36 -1.58
N THR A 82 3.61 0.01 -1.19
CA THR A 82 3.31 0.80 0.02
C THR A 82 2.82 -0.05 1.17
N LYS A 83 2.12 -1.15 0.86
CA LYS A 83 1.48 -2.01 1.86
C LYS A 83 1.48 -3.46 1.43
N VAL A 84 1.53 -4.37 2.42
CA VAL A 84 1.35 -5.81 2.23
C VAL A 84 0.38 -6.36 3.27
N PHE A 85 -0.51 -7.23 2.84
CA PHE A 85 -1.51 -7.89 3.69
C PHE A 85 -1.58 -9.37 3.35
N PHE A 86 -1.66 -10.20 4.37
CA PHE A 86 -1.93 -11.64 4.25
C PHE A 86 -3.27 -11.98 4.89
N PHE A 87 -4.12 -12.68 4.14
CA PHE A 87 -5.39 -13.21 4.62
C PHE A 87 -5.17 -14.48 5.44
N ASP A 88 -4.23 -15.31 4.99
CA ASP A 88 -3.78 -16.54 5.65
C ASP A 88 -2.25 -16.73 5.43
N ASP A 89 -1.73 -17.92 5.70
CA ASP A 89 -0.31 -18.25 5.52
C ASP A 89 0.16 -18.32 4.05
N LYS A 90 -0.77 -18.28 3.09
CA LYS A 90 -0.50 -18.43 1.65
C LYS A 90 -0.97 -17.26 0.82
N GLN A 91 -2.20 -16.80 1.07
CA GLN A 91 -2.83 -15.77 0.26
C GLN A 91 -2.52 -14.39 0.79
N GLY A 92 -1.85 -13.59 -0.03
CA GLY A 92 -1.48 -12.22 0.31
C GLY A 92 -1.50 -11.28 -0.89
N TRP A 93 -1.65 -10.00 -0.61
CA TRP A 93 -1.66 -8.92 -1.59
C TRP A 93 -0.69 -7.83 -1.17
N ALA A 94 -0.01 -7.24 -2.15
CA ALA A 94 0.74 -6.02 -1.95
C ALA A 94 0.29 -4.97 -2.94
N VAL A 95 0.21 -3.74 -2.47
CA VAL A 95 -0.30 -2.60 -3.23
C VAL A 95 0.69 -1.45 -3.25
N GLY A 96 0.54 -0.53 -4.20
CA GLY A 96 1.47 0.58 -4.29
C GLY A 96 1.13 1.64 -5.35
N HIS A 97 2.17 2.31 -5.81
CA HIS A 97 2.09 3.37 -6.82
C HIS A 97 1.52 2.83 -8.14
N ASP A 98 1.06 3.75 -9.00
CA ASP A 98 0.43 3.44 -10.30
C ASP A 98 -0.77 2.48 -10.16
N ALA A 99 -1.55 2.64 -9.09
CA ALA A 99 -2.67 1.77 -8.74
C ALA A 99 -2.31 0.28 -8.84
N THR A 100 -1.10 -0.07 -8.39
CA THR A 100 -0.57 -1.43 -8.48
C THR A 100 -1.15 -2.33 -7.39
N ILE A 101 -1.57 -3.54 -7.80
CA ILE A 101 -1.93 -4.65 -6.92
C ILE A 101 -1.26 -5.92 -7.43
N ILE A 102 -0.46 -6.57 -6.59
CA ILE A 102 0.12 -7.88 -6.85
C ILE A 102 -0.38 -8.89 -5.82
N HIS A 103 -0.46 -10.15 -6.18
CA HIS A 103 -1.01 -11.24 -5.38
C HIS A 103 -0.06 -12.43 -5.30
N THR A 104 -0.03 -13.08 -4.16
CA THR A 104 0.63 -14.36 -3.91
C THR A 104 -0.38 -15.39 -3.39
N ASN A 105 -0.14 -16.67 -3.72
CA ASN A 105 -0.88 -17.82 -3.17
C ASN A 105 0.03 -18.87 -2.52
N ASP A 106 1.29 -18.52 -2.30
CA ASP A 106 2.34 -19.40 -1.76
C ASP A 106 3.15 -18.73 -0.63
N GLY A 107 2.53 -17.77 0.10
CA GLY A 107 3.15 -17.10 1.23
C GLY A 107 4.19 -16.06 0.83
N GLY A 108 4.12 -15.55 -0.39
CA GLY A 108 5.02 -14.50 -0.90
C GLY A 108 6.24 -15.01 -1.65
N GLU A 109 6.34 -16.33 -1.92
CA GLU A 109 7.43 -16.92 -2.73
C GLU A 109 7.38 -16.44 -4.17
N THR A 110 6.16 -16.36 -4.74
CA THR A 110 5.90 -15.85 -6.09
C THR A 110 4.75 -14.86 -6.09
N TRP A 111 4.81 -13.90 -7.01
CA TRP A 111 3.83 -12.84 -7.12
C TRP A 111 3.33 -12.68 -8.55
N THR A 112 2.04 -12.42 -8.69
CA THR A 112 1.37 -12.16 -9.96
C THR A 112 0.73 -10.79 -9.96
N LEU A 113 0.77 -10.07 -11.09
CA LEU A 113 0.11 -8.78 -11.26
C LEU A 113 -1.40 -8.99 -11.41
N GLN A 114 -2.19 -8.31 -10.58
CA GLN A 114 -3.65 -8.26 -10.70
C GLN A 114 -4.15 -6.93 -11.27
N MET A 115 -3.52 -5.82 -10.89
CA MET A 115 -3.87 -4.49 -11.37
C MET A 115 -2.63 -3.60 -11.44
N GLN A 116 -2.55 -2.76 -12.46
CA GLN A 116 -1.64 -1.62 -12.56
C GLN A 116 -2.21 -0.63 -13.59
N SER A 117 -2.15 0.65 -13.28
CA SER A 117 -2.57 1.71 -14.21
C SER A 117 -1.74 2.97 -14.02
N THR A 118 -0.92 3.27 -15.01
CA THR A 118 -0.17 4.53 -15.05
C THR A 118 -1.05 5.75 -15.36
N GLU A 119 -2.29 5.54 -15.82
CA GLU A 119 -3.24 6.62 -16.09
C GLU A 119 -3.88 7.15 -14.81
N ILE A 120 -4.03 6.29 -13.80
CA ILE A 120 -4.61 6.68 -12.49
C ILE A 120 -3.62 7.57 -11.71
N GLU A 121 -2.31 7.36 -11.86
CA GLU A 121 -1.21 8.12 -11.22
C GLU A 121 -1.35 8.28 -9.69
N LYS A 122 -2.15 7.42 -9.04
CA LYS A 122 -2.40 7.44 -7.59
C LYS A 122 -1.92 6.15 -6.96
N PRO A 123 -1.28 6.22 -5.80
CA PRO A 123 -0.94 5.02 -5.04
C PRO A 123 -2.15 4.47 -4.28
N PHE A 124 -2.27 3.15 -4.23
CA PHE A 124 -2.92 2.52 -3.10
C PHE A 124 -2.03 2.64 -1.86
N LEU A 125 -2.65 2.85 -0.70
CA LEU A 125 -1.98 3.02 0.59
C LEU A 125 -2.29 1.88 1.56
N ASP A 126 -3.42 1.19 1.37
CA ASP A 126 -3.77 -0.01 2.13
C ASP A 126 -4.59 -0.99 1.30
N VAL A 127 -4.56 -2.26 1.72
CA VAL A 127 -5.39 -3.33 1.16
C VAL A 127 -5.85 -4.26 2.28
N ARG A 128 -7.13 -4.66 2.23
CA ARG A 128 -7.72 -5.54 3.24
C ARG A 128 -8.67 -6.53 2.60
N PHE A 129 -8.46 -7.81 2.88
CA PHE A 129 -9.41 -8.86 2.56
C PHE A 129 -10.12 -9.32 3.84
N TYR A 130 -11.42 -9.52 3.76
CA TYR A 130 -12.24 -10.02 4.85
C TYR A 130 -12.78 -11.43 4.57
N THR A 131 -12.70 -11.89 3.33
CA THR A 131 -12.78 -13.30 2.92
C THR A 131 -11.67 -13.58 1.90
N ALA A 132 -11.46 -14.83 1.51
CA ALA A 132 -10.48 -15.17 0.46
C ALA A 132 -10.81 -14.53 -0.91
N ASN A 133 -12.06 -14.12 -1.14
CA ASN A 133 -12.52 -13.58 -2.41
C ASN A 133 -12.87 -12.08 -2.34
N GLU A 134 -13.21 -11.57 -1.17
CA GLU A 134 -13.72 -10.20 -1.01
C GLU A 134 -12.71 -9.32 -0.30
N GLY A 135 -12.34 -8.25 -0.95
CA GLY A 135 -11.33 -7.31 -0.46
C GLY A 135 -11.49 -5.91 -1.01
N ILE A 136 -10.82 -4.98 -0.36
CA ILE A 136 -10.83 -3.55 -0.65
C ILE A 136 -9.39 -3.06 -0.68
N ALA A 137 -9.04 -2.24 -1.67
CA ALA A 137 -7.82 -1.45 -1.73
C ALA A 137 -8.17 0.03 -1.69
N VAL A 138 -7.51 0.79 -0.80
CA VAL A 138 -7.75 2.23 -0.62
C VAL A 138 -6.48 3.03 -0.80
N GLY A 139 -6.59 4.32 -1.14
CA GLY A 139 -5.40 5.10 -1.39
C GLY A 139 -5.60 6.61 -1.51
N ALA A 140 -4.71 7.24 -2.24
CA ALA A 140 -4.65 8.68 -2.38
C ALA A 140 -5.89 9.25 -3.08
N TYR A 141 -6.34 10.41 -2.60
CA TYR A 141 -7.47 11.15 -3.15
C TYR A 141 -8.74 10.31 -3.28
N GLY A 142 -9.06 9.56 -2.21
CA GLY A 142 -10.24 8.71 -2.15
C GLY A 142 -10.23 7.52 -3.08
N LEU A 143 -9.05 7.12 -3.59
CA LEU A 143 -8.93 5.90 -4.40
C LEU A 143 -9.48 4.72 -3.62
N PHE A 144 -10.47 4.03 -4.20
CA PHE A 144 -11.16 2.92 -3.56
C PHE A 144 -11.56 1.89 -4.62
N TYR A 145 -11.07 0.67 -4.47
CA TYR A 145 -11.35 -0.43 -5.36
C TYR A 145 -11.78 -1.65 -4.57
N ARG A 146 -12.80 -2.34 -5.07
CA ARG A 146 -13.33 -3.58 -4.50
C ARG A 146 -13.12 -4.75 -5.42
N THR A 147 -12.86 -5.91 -4.83
CA THR A 147 -12.93 -7.21 -5.50
C THR A 147 -13.90 -8.15 -4.79
N THR A 148 -14.55 -9.03 -5.55
CA THR A 148 -15.41 -10.11 -5.06
C THR A 148 -14.97 -11.48 -5.57
N ASP A 149 -13.83 -11.55 -6.26
CA ASP A 149 -13.32 -12.75 -6.94
C ASP A 149 -11.83 -13.06 -6.63
N GLY A 150 -11.34 -12.56 -5.50
CA GLY A 150 -9.96 -12.75 -5.06
C GLY A 150 -8.95 -11.89 -5.81
N GLY A 151 -9.42 -10.75 -6.36
CA GLY A 151 -8.59 -9.80 -7.08
C GLY A 151 -8.38 -10.14 -8.56
N LYS A 152 -9.16 -11.08 -9.13
CA LYS A 152 -9.16 -11.30 -10.59
C LYS A 152 -9.72 -10.10 -11.33
N THR A 153 -10.69 -9.42 -10.70
CA THR A 153 -11.21 -8.13 -11.15
C THR A 153 -11.30 -7.16 -9.99
N TRP A 154 -11.01 -5.88 -10.26
CA TRP A 154 -11.11 -4.78 -9.32
C TRP A 154 -12.02 -3.71 -9.89
N GLN A 155 -12.99 -3.23 -9.10
CA GLN A 155 -13.99 -2.24 -9.50
C GLN A 155 -13.81 -0.96 -8.70
N ASP A 156 -13.76 0.19 -9.38
CA ASP A 156 -13.72 1.53 -8.77
C ASP A 156 -15.05 1.82 -8.05
N GLU A 157 -14.96 2.31 -6.82
CA GLU A 157 -16.08 2.80 -6.03
C GLU A 157 -15.82 4.23 -5.57
N PHE A 158 -16.84 5.07 -5.55
CA PHE A 158 -16.75 6.45 -5.10
C PHE A 158 -17.66 6.68 -3.90
N HIS A 159 -17.07 6.97 -2.75
CA HIS A 159 -17.73 7.18 -1.48
C HIS A 159 -18.11 8.66 -1.29
N GLN A 160 -19.14 9.13 -2.04
CA GLN A 160 -19.59 10.51 -2.00
C GLN A 160 -20.02 10.94 -0.59
N GLU A 161 -20.52 10.02 0.25
CA GLU A 161 -20.93 10.27 1.63
C GLU A 161 -19.77 10.70 2.54
N LEU A 162 -18.52 10.52 2.10
CA LEU A 162 -17.32 10.97 2.82
C LEU A 162 -16.89 12.39 2.45
N LEU A 163 -17.51 13.03 1.46
CA LEU A 163 -17.27 14.43 1.11
C LEU A 163 -17.90 15.40 2.13
N PHE A 164 -17.50 16.66 2.08
CA PHE A 164 -18.23 17.73 2.73
C PHE A 164 -19.55 18.03 1.99
N GLU A 165 -20.56 18.57 2.67
CA GLU A 165 -21.88 18.81 2.08
C GLU A 165 -21.83 19.75 0.86
N GLU A 166 -20.99 20.79 0.92
CA GLU A 166 -20.77 21.72 -0.19
C GLU A 166 -20.16 21.05 -1.43
N ASP A 167 -19.24 20.10 -1.24
CA ASP A 167 -18.62 19.36 -2.35
C ASP A 167 -19.62 18.40 -2.98
N ILE A 168 -20.50 17.79 -2.18
CA ILE A 168 -21.60 16.94 -2.68
C ILE A 168 -22.54 17.76 -3.56
N ALA A 169 -22.95 18.96 -3.11
CA ALA A 169 -23.80 19.84 -3.87
C ALA A 169 -23.14 20.26 -5.20
N TYR A 170 -21.89 20.68 -5.15
CA TYR A 170 -21.08 21.02 -6.31
C TYR A 170 -20.97 19.88 -7.35
N LEU A 171 -20.62 18.68 -6.89
CA LEU A 171 -20.53 17.51 -7.78
C LEU A 171 -21.86 17.13 -8.41
N ASN A 172 -22.97 17.27 -7.68
CA ASN A 172 -24.29 16.98 -8.23
C ASN A 172 -24.71 17.97 -9.33
N GLU A 173 -24.33 19.24 -9.21
CA GLU A 173 -24.52 20.25 -10.26
C GLU A 173 -23.66 19.90 -11.49
N LEU A 174 -22.37 19.65 -11.30
CA LEU A 174 -21.46 19.26 -12.38
C LEU A 174 -21.91 18.01 -13.13
N LYS A 175 -22.36 17.00 -12.43
CA LYS A 175 -22.83 15.74 -13.04
C LYS A 175 -24.00 15.95 -14.01
N ALA A 176 -24.83 16.98 -13.77
CA ALA A 176 -25.95 17.32 -14.62
C ALA A 176 -25.53 18.17 -15.84
N GLU A 177 -24.44 18.93 -15.74
CA GLU A 177 -24.01 19.90 -16.73
C GLU A 177 -22.82 19.45 -17.59
N ASP A 178 -21.80 18.82 -16.99
CA ASP A 178 -20.56 18.40 -17.64
C ASP A 178 -20.00 17.12 -16.99
N GLU A 179 -20.29 15.97 -17.59
CA GLU A 179 -19.83 14.67 -17.08
C GLU A 179 -18.31 14.54 -17.07
N ALA A 180 -17.60 15.13 -18.03
CA ALA A 180 -16.14 15.03 -18.09
C ALA A 180 -15.49 15.82 -16.94
N LEU A 181 -16.01 17.03 -16.67
CA LEU A 181 -15.56 17.83 -15.55
C LEU A 181 -15.93 17.18 -14.21
N TYR A 182 -17.13 16.62 -14.09
CA TYR A 182 -17.56 15.84 -12.92
C TYR A 182 -16.58 14.69 -12.61
N LEU A 183 -16.19 13.90 -13.61
CA LEU A 183 -15.26 12.78 -13.41
C LEU A 183 -13.86 13.26 -13.01
N SER A 184 -13.42 14.39 -13.55
CA SER A 184 -12.15 15.02 -13.19
C SER A 184 -12.16 15.51 -11.74
N GLU A 185 -13.15 16.31 -11.36
CA GLU A 185 -13.26 16.91 -10.03
C GLU A 185 -13.46 15.86 -8.93
N ARG A 186 -14.40 14.89 -9.13
CA ARG A 186 -14.61 13.83 -8.15
C ARG A 186 -13.35 13.04 -7.84
N SER A 187 -12.42 12.97 -8.80
CA SER A 187 -11.18 12.22 -8.64
C SER A 187 -10.20 12.85 -7.66
N ALA A 188 -10.39 14.11 -7.23
CA ALA A 188 -9.46 14.86 -6.40
C ALA A 188 -10.05 15.39 -5.10
N LEU A 189 -11.37 15.34 -4.92
CA LEU A 189 -12.05 15.99 -3.76
C LEU A 189 -11.94 15.22 -2.46
N LEU A 190 -11.91 13.88 -2.51
CA LEU A 190 -11.75 13.09 -1.29
C LEU A 190 -10.31 13.16 -0.76
N PRO A 191 -10.11 13.16 0.57
CA PRO A 191 -8.80 13.08 1.17
C PRO A 191 -8.14 11.72 0.92
N HIS A 192 -6.84 11.60 1.24
CA HIS A 192 -6.18 10.30 1.22
C HIS A 192 -6.79 9.35 2.26
N PHE A 193 -7.13 8.13 1.82
CA PHE A 193 -7.51 7.02 2.68
C PHE A 193 -6.26 6.24 3.04
N ASN A 194 -5.72 6.50 4.24
CA ASN A 194 -4.40 6.00 4.62
C ASN A 194 -4.43 4.57 5.16
N ARG A 195 -5.52 4.19 5.83
CA ARG A 195 -5.63 2.88 6.49
C ARG A 195 -7.07 2.42 6.57
N LEU A 196 -7.27 1.13 6.31
CA LEU A 196 -8.55 0.43 6.50
C LEU A 196 -8.32 -0.79 7.39
N ILE A 197 -8.95 -0.84 8.56
CA ILE A 197 -8.84 -2.00 9.45
C ILE A 197 -10.22 -2.65 9.66
N ARG A 198 -10.21 -3.96 9.91
CA ARG A 198 -11.40 -4.68 10.37
C ARG A 198 -11.36 -4.79 11.88
N LEU A 199 -12.42 -4.34 12.53
CA LEU A 199 -12.61 -4.43 13.97
C LEU A 199 -13.08 -5.84 14.36
N ALA A 200 -12.92 -6.20 15.62
CA ALA A 200 -13.32 -7.52 16.13
C ALA A 200 -14.84 -7.79 16.00
N ASP A 201 -15.65 -6.73 16.00
CA ASP A 201 -17.11 -6.78 15.77
C ASP A 201 -17.50 -6.81 14.28
N THR A 202 -16.52 -6.99 13.39
CA THR A 202 -16.64 -7.08 11.93
C THR A 202 -16.79 -5.77 11.17
N ARG A 203 -17.02 -4.64 11.83
CA ARG A 203 -17.03 -3.32 11.18
C ARG A 203 -15.68 -2.99 10.54
N LEU A 204 -15.71 -2.13 9.53
CA LEU A 204 -14.50 -1.55 8.97
C LEU A 204 -14.30 -0.14 9.50
N LEU A 205 -13.09 0.19 9.91
CA LEU A 205 -12.68 1.54 10.28
C LEU A 205 -11.71 2.08 9.25
N LEU A 206 -12.05 3.21 8.63
CA LEU A 206 -11.23 3.94 7.68
C LEU A 206 -10.65 5.18 8.36
N VAL A 207 -9.35 5.40 8.23
CA VAL A 207 -8.69 6.64 8.68
C VAL A 207 -7.86 7.25 7.56
N GLY A 208 -7.74 8.58 7.57
CA GLY A 208 -7.10 9.29 6.48
C GLY A 208 -6.66 10.72 6.84
N GLU A 209 -6.52 11.54 5.82
CA GLU A 209 -6.20 12.96 5.94
C GLU A 209 -7.41 13.79 6.36
N LEU A 210 -7.15 15.04 6.76
CA LEU A 210 -8.17 16.02 7.14
C LEU A 210 -9.13 15.49 8.22
N GLY A 211 -8.58 14.79 9.23
CA GLY A 211 -9.39 14.23 10.31
C GLY A 211 -10.34 13.11 9.88
N MET A 212 -10.14 12.53 8.70
CA MET A 212 -11.00 11.46 8.22
C MET A 212 -10.93 10.25 9.15
N VAL A 213 -12.02 10.00 9.85
CA VAL A 213 -12.32 8.76 10.58
C VAL A 213 -13.76 8.38 10.22
N ALA A 214 -13.94 7.19 9.66
CA ALA A 214 -15.25 6.72 9.23
C ALA A 214 -15.42 5.23 9.49
N VAL A 215 -16.63 4.78 9.74
CA VAL A 215 -16.96 3.40 10.05
C VAL A 215 -18.00 2.87 9.07
N SER A 216 -17.86 1.60 8.73
CA SER A 216 -18.81 0.87 7.89
C SER A 216 -19.29 -0.39 8.61
N ASP A 217 -20.60 -0.61 8.58
CA ASP A 217 -21.26 -1.82 9.12
C ASP A 217 -21.62 -2.84 8.02
N ASP A 218 -21.37 -2.50 6.75
CA ASP A 218 -21.80 -3.25 5.57
C ASP A 218 -20.63 -3.70 4.67
N ASN A 219 -19.49 -4.00 5.28
CA ASN A 219 -18.24 -4.40 4.57
C ASN A 219 -17.73 -3.32 3.59
N GLY A 220 -17.91 -2.03 3.94
CA GLY A 220 -17.36 -0.93 3.18
C GLY A 220 -18.20 -0.51 1.97
N HIS A 221 -19.47 -0.94 1.85
CA HIS A 221 -20.36 -0.44 0.81
C HIS A 221 -20.82 0.99 1.09
N THR A 222 -20.98 1.33 2.37
CA THR A 222 -21.20 2.69 2.82
C THR A 222 -20.39 2.99 4.07
N PHE A 223 -20.01 4.25 4.25
CA PHE A 223 -19.30 4.73 5.43
C PHE A 223 -20.05 5.87 6.11
N THR A 224 -20.01 5.87 7.44
CA THR A 224 -20.48 6.99 8.26
C THR A 224 -19.29 7.66 8.91
N LYS A 225 -19.14 8.98 8.72
CA LYS A 225 -18.10 9.76 9.41
C LYS A 225 -18.31 9.69 10.91
N VAL A 226 -17.23 9.50 11.64
CA VAL A 226 -17.18 9.54 13.10
C VAL A 226 -16.95 11.01 13.53
N ASP A 227 -17.59 11.44 14.60
CA ASP A 227 -17.31 12.73 15.24
C ASP A 227 -15.92 12.66 15.88
N PHE A 228 -14.95 13.30 15.23
CA PHE A 228 -13.54 13.26 15.59
C PHE A 228 -12.94 14.67 15.53
N ASP A 229 -12.73 15.26 16.72
CA ASP A 229 -12.32 16.66 16.87
C ASP A 229 -10.79 16.84 16.65
N TYR A 230 -10.32 16.49 15.44
CA TYR A 230 -8.94 16.70 15.04
C TYR A 230 -8.81 16.70 13.50
N ASP A 231 -8.27 17.78 12.93
CA ASP A 231 -8.18 17.99 11.48
C ASP A 231 -6.89 17.44 10.84
N GLY A 232 -6.00 16.84 11.62
CA GLY A 232 -4.72 16.34 11.09
C GLY A 232 -4.85 14.96 10.44
N SER A 233 -3.81 14.55 9.75
CA SER A 233 -3.76 13.25 9.09
C SER A 233 -3.54 12.12 10.06
N MET A 234 -4.39 11.08 10.02
CA MET A 234 -4.20 9.79 10.67
C MET A 234 -3.60 8.80 9.69
N PHE A 235 -2.46 8.18 10.04
CA PHE A 235 -1.71 7.28 9.18
C PHE A 235 -1.99 5.81 9.46
N ASN A 236 -2.41 5.48 10.68
CA ASN A 236 -2.67 4.12 11.08
C ASN A 236 -3.76 4.05 12.13
N ALA A 237 -4.37 2.87 12.25
CA ALA A 237 -5.32 2.51 13.28
C ALA A 237 -5.08 1.08 13.73
N ILE A 238 -5.34 0.79 15.01
CA ILE A 238 -5.21 -0.56 15.56
C ILE A 238 -6.21 -0.74 16.71
N GLN A 239 -6.75 -1.95 16.82
CA GLN A 239 -7.57 -2.35 17.95
C GLN A 239 -6.74 -3.12 18.97
N VAL A 240 -6.88 -2.77 20.24
CA VAL A 240 -6.31 -3.45 21.40
C VAL A 240 -7.46 -3.78 22.34
N ASN A 241 -7.87 -5.03 22.41
CA ASN A 241 -9.07 -5.46 23.14
C ASN A 241 -10.30 -4.63 22.74
N ASP A 242 -10.94 -3.94 23.67
CA ASP A 242 -12.10 -3.07 23.46
C ASP A 242 -11.72 -1.61 23.15
N SER A 243 -10.45 -1.32 22.92
CA SER A 243 -9.94 0.01 22.64
C SER A 243 -9.47 0.13 21.19
N ILE A 244 -9.80 1.25 20.56
CA ILE A 244 -9.31 1.63 19.23
C ILE A 244 -8.29 2.75 19.40
N TYR A 245 -7.14 2.61 18.76
CA TYR A 245 -6.13 3.66 18.70
C TYR A 245 -6.00 4.12 17.24
N VAL A 246 -6.04 5.44 17.03
CA VAL A 246 -5.69 6.08 15.75
C VAL A 246 -4.47 6.97 15.96
N MET A 247 -3.56 6.98 14.99
CA MET A 247 -2.27 7.65 15.14
C MET A 247 -1.82 8.29 13.83
N GLY A 248 -1.12 9.41 13.93
CA GLY A 248 -0.72 10.12 12.72
C GLY A 248 0.29 11.23 12.93
N LEU A 249 -0.03 12.36 12.34
CA LEU A 249 0.84 13.52 12.19
C LEU A 249 1.25 14.11 13.55
N ARG A 250 2.51 14.54 13.67
CA ARG A 250 3.06 15.28 14.83
C ARG A 250 2.86 14.62 16.19
N GLY A 251 2.88 13.27 16.25
CA GLY A 251 2.74 12.53 17.49
C GLY A 251 1.31 12.49 18.05
N HIS A 252 0.31 12.90 17.27
CA HIS A 252 -1.07 12.78 17.70
C HIS A 252 -1.51 11.31 17.65
N VAL A 253 -1.92 10.82 18.80
CA VAL A 253 -2.52 9.51 19.02
C VAL A 253 -3.78 9.69 19.83
N PHE A 254 -4.87 9.06 19.41
CA PHE A 254 -6.14 9.12 20.11
C PHE A 254 -6.63 7.71 20.40
N LYS A 255 -7.29 7.55 21.52
CA LYS A 255 -7.92 6.32 21.99
C LYS A 255 -9.41 6.52 22.09
N SER A 256 -10.19 5.52 21.66
CA SER A 256 -11.63 5.42 21.86
C SER A 256 -12.00 4.00 22.27
N ASP A 257 -13.21 3.81 22.77
CA ASP A 257 -13.82 2.48 22.85
C ASP A 257 -14.44 2.05 21.51
N LEU A 258 -15.07 0.89 21.47
CA LEU A 258 -15.70 0.36 20.26
C LEU A 258 -16.90 1.19 19.79
N THR A 259 -17.46 2.09 20.60
CA THR A 259 -18.55 2.98 20.16
C THR A 259 -18.07 4.10 19.26
N LEU A 260 -16.76 4.43 19.31
CA LEU A 260 -16.13 5.52 18.57
C LEU A 260 -16.74 6.90 18.83
N SER A 261 -17.50 7.05 19.94
CA SER A 261 -18.27 8.25 20.25
C SER A 261 -17.48 9.31 21.02
N GLN A 262 -16.39 8.90 21.66
CA GLN A 262 -15.51 9.79 22.42
C GLN A 262 -14.06 9.41 22.22
N TRP A 263 -13.21 10.40 22.02
CA TRP A 263 -11.79 10.24 21.77
C TRP A 263 -10.99 10.93 22.86
N GLN A 264 -10.01 10.22 23.41
CA GLN A 264 -9.06 10.73 24.36
C GLN A 264 -7.68 10.77 23.72
N GLN A 265 -6.99 11.91 23.80
CA GLN A 265 -5.61 11.99 23.34
C GLN A 265 -4.70 11.19 24.28
N VAL A 266 -3.81 10.41 23.69
CA VAL A 266 -2.72 9.72 24.36
C VAL A 266 -1.51 10.64 24.37
N GLU A 267 -1.00 10.98 25.56
CA GLU A 267 0.15 11.86 25.71
C GLU A 267 1.45 11.13 25.30
N LEU A 268 2.11 11.61 24.27
CA LEU A 268 3.40 11.08 23.85
C LEU A 268 4.55 11.99 24.29
N PRO A 269 5.72 11.42 24.65
CA PRO A 269 6.92 12.19 24.98
C PRO A 269 7.65 12.72 23.74
N VAL A 270 7.00 12.76 22.59
CA VAL A 270 7.55 13.16 21.29
C VAL A 270 6.49 13.82 20.41
N GLU A 271 6.94 14.70 19.48
CA GLU A 271 6.11 15.32 18.44
C GLU A 271 6.35 14.70 17.06
N SER A 272 7.07 13.57 17.00
CA SER A 272 7.31 12.85 15.73
C SER A 272 6.06 12.15 15.26
N SER A 273 5.79 12.20 13.95
CA SER A 273 4.66 11.45 13.37
C SER A 273 4.77 9.96 13.66
N ILE A 274 3.66 9.34 13.98
CA ILE A 274 3.54 7.90 14.26
C ILE A 274 2.97 7.22 13.01
N ASN A 275 3.72 6.26 12.47
CA ASN A 275 3.41 5.63 11.19
C ASN A 275 2.88 4.20 11.33
N GLY A 276 3.36 3.46 12.31
CA GLY A 276 3.06 2.05 12.48
C GLY A 276 2.77 1.67 13.92
N ALA A 277 2.06 0.57 14.09
CA ALA A 277 1.71 0.02 15.40
C ALA A 277 1.70 -1.51 15.37
N LEU A 278 1.97 -2.12 16.52
CA LEU A 278 1.89 -3.56 16.75
C LEU A 278 1.32 -3.82 18.15
N VAL A 279 0.36 -4.74 18.22
CA VAL A 279 -0.10 -5.33 19.49
C VAL A 279 0.53 -6.70 19.64
N THR A 280 1.15 -6.94 20.79
CA THR A 280 1.72 -8.25 21.12
C THR A 280 0.64 -9.19 21.69
N ALA A 281 0.97 -10.49 21.82
CA ALA A 281 0.07 -11.47 22.44
C ALA A 281 -0.20 -11.21 23.94
N LYS A 282 0.48 -10.22 24.53
CA LYS A 282 0.28 -9.77 25.92
C LYS A 282 -0.48 -8.45 26.00
N ASP A 283 -1.09 -8.03 24.87
CA ASP A 283 -1.78 -6.76 24.72
C ASP A 283 -0.89 -5.51 24.88
N GLU A 284 0.44 -5.68 24.78
CA GLU A 284 1.39 -4.56 24.78
C GLU A 284 1.30 -3.85 23.42
N LEU A 285 1.05 -2.55 23.43
CA LEU A 285 0.99 -1.71 22.23
C LEU A 285 2.35 -1.05 21.99
N TYR A 286 2.94 -1.31 20.83
CA TYR A 286 4.12 -0.60 20.34
C TYR A 286 3.74 0.34 19.20
N LEU A 287 4.30 1.55 19.23
CA LEU A 287 4.17 2.55 18.18
C LEU A 287 5.54 2.86 17.59
N VAL A 288 5.59 3.05 16.27
CA VAL A 288 6.83 3.42 15.57
C VAL A 288 6.59 4.64 14.68
N GLY A 289 7.63 5.46 14.52
CA GLY A 289 7.44 6.68 13.77
C GLY A 289 8.72 7.34 13.24
N ASN A 290 8.55 8.59 12.82
CA ASN A 290 9.62 9.42 12.32
C ASN A 290 10.68 9.68 13.38
N ALA A 291 11.88 10.07 12.94
CA ALA A 291 13.07 10.24 13.78
C ALA A 291 13.48 8.96 14.54
N GLY A 292 13.11 7.77 13.99
CA GLY A 292 13.49 6.46 14.51
C GLY A 292 12.88 6.10 15.85
N ILE A 293 11.74 6.68 16.20
CA ILE A 293 11.11 6.48 17.51
C ILE A 293 10.42 5.13 17.59
N VAL A 294 10.58 4.45 18.73
CA VAL A 294 9.81 3.28 19.15
C VAL A 294 9.29 3.57 20.55
N LEU A 295 7.98 3.50 20.71
CA LEU A 295 7.29 3.73 21.98
C LEU A 295 6.56 2.45 22.41
N SER A 296 6.42 2.24 23.71
CA SER A 296 5.41 1.37 24.31
C SER A 296 4.29 2.24 24.89
N VAL A 297 3.06 1.79 24.77
CA VAL A 297 1.88 2.49 25.28
C VAL A 297 1.17 1.61 26.28
N ASP A 298 0.93 2.16 27.46
CA ASP A 298 0.09 1.58 28.50
C ASP A 298 -1.08 2.51 28.76
N ASP A 299 -2.26 2.09 28.31
CA ASP A 299 -3.50 2.86 28.32
C ASP A 299 -3.38 4.21 27.62
N THR A 300 -3.13 5.31 28.33
CA THR A 300 -3.00 6.67 27.78
C THR A 300 -1.61 7.27 28.00
N GLN A 301 -0.65 6.48 28.50
CA GLN A 301 0.73 6.90 28.71
C GLN A 301 1.67 6.16 27.77
N ALA A 302 2.68 6.86 27.30
CA ALA A 302 3.67 6.29 26.41
C ALA A 302 5.09 6.52 26.91
N GLU A 303 5.94 5.50 26.77
CA GLU A 303 7.35 5.55 27.11
C GLU A 303 8.23 5.29 25.88
N ILE A 304 9.40 5.95 25.83
CA ILE A 304 10.38 5.70 24.76
C ILE A 304 11.10 4.38 25.07
N VAL A 305 10.89 3.37 24.22
CA VAL A 305 11.65 2.12 24.26
C VAL A 305 13.03 2.34 23.66
N THR A 306 13.10 2.99 22.49
CA THR A 306 14.38 3.31 21.83
C THR A 306 14.20 4.40 20.78
N ARG A 307 15.33 4.96 20.31
CA ARG A 307 15.37 5.91 19.21
C ARG A 307 16.57 5.63 18.29
N ARG A 308 16.31 5.33 17.04
CA ARG A 308 17.34 5.19 16.00
C ARG A 308 17.48 6.50 15.24
N GLN A 309 18.48 7.31 15.58
CA GLN A 309 18.66 8.62 14.95
C GLN A 309 18.96 8.52 13.43
N GLY A 310 18.41 9.45 12.68
CA GLY A 310 18.68 9.61 11.26
C GLY A 310 17.93 8.63 10.35
N GLU A 311 16.84 8.02 10.85
CA GLU A 311 15.92 7.22 10.03
C GLU A 311 14.47 7.43 10.44
N ASN A 312 13.54 7.04 9.55
CA ASN A 312 12.12 6.95 9.85
C ASN A 312 11.73 5.46 9.87
N ILE A 313 11.01 5.07 10.91
CA ILE A 313 10.43 3.73 11.02
C ILE A 313 8.98 3.84 10.60
N VAL A 314 8.54 2.98 9.68
CA VAL A 314 7.18 3.05 9.10
C VAL A 314 6.33 1.84 9.45
N ALA A 315 6.96 0.70 9.74
CA ALA A 315 6.25 -0.51 10.11
C ALA A 315 7.01 -1.35 11.14
N ILE A 316 6.26 -2.15 11.87
CA ILE A 316 6.75 -3.07 12.90
C ILE A 316 5.97 -4.38 12.81
N ALA A 317 6.66 -5.51 12.93
CA ALA A 317 6.05 -6.83 13.02
C ALA A 317 6.82 -7.72 14.00
N LYS A 318 6.20 -8.81 14.42
CA LYS A 318 6.81 -9.80 15.29
C LYS A 318 6.88 -11.13 14.54
N ASP A 319 8.07 -11.75 14.54
CA ASP A 319 8.25 -13.06 13.92
C ASP A 319 7.76 -14.20 14.82
N SER A 320 7.84 -15.44 14.32
CA SER A 320 7.43 -16.64 15.03
C SER A 320 8.32 -16.98 16.25
N GLU A 321 9.52 -16.43 16.31
CA GLU A 321 10.45 -16.57 17.46
C GLU A 321 10.21 -15.48 18.52
N GLY A 322 9.28 -14.54 18.26
CA GLY A 322 8.94 -13.44 19.15
C GLY A 322 9.84 -12.21 19.01
N GLN A 323 10.69 -12.16 17.99
CA GLN A 323 11.58 -11.04 17.71
C GLN A 323 10.82 -9.91 17.01
N LEU A 324 11.07 -8.67 17.41
CA LEU A 324 10.51 -7.49 16.77
C LEU A 324 11.37 -7.05 15.58
N TRP A 325 10.75 -6.98 14.42
CA TRP A 325 11.32 -6.47 13.19
C TRP A 325 10.72 -5.12 12.82
N PHE A 326 11.55 -4.26 12.29
CA PHE A 326 11.20 -2.90 11.91
C PHE A 326 11.58 -2.66 10.45
N ALA A 327 10.70 -1.96 9.73
CA ALA A 327 10.92 -1.50 8.38
C ALA A 327 10.93 0.02 8.32
N GLY A 328 11.79 0.60 7.48
CA GLY A 328 11.87 2.05 7.36
C GLY A 328 12.82 2.54 6.27
N SER A 329 13.24 3.77 6.40
CA SER A 329 14.06 4.48 5.40
C SER A 329 15.44 3.88 5.17
N LYS A 330 15.95 3.08 6.11
CA LYS A 330 17.24 2.37 6.01
C LYS A 330 17.08 0.85 5.99
N GLY A 331 15.91 0.36 5.62
CA GLY A 331 15.64 -1.08 5.47
C GLY A 331 15.12 -1.76 6.72
N LEU A 332 15.45 -3.04 6.85
CA LEU A 332 14.99 -3.93 7.92
C LEU A 332 16.02 -4.05 9.03
N PHE A 333 15.54 -4.02 10.27
CA PHE A 333 16.39 -4.23 11.43
C PHE A 333 15.61 -4.83 12.61
N GLN A 334 16.33 -5.36 13.59
CA GLN A 334 15.83 -5.79 14.89
C GLN A 334 16.37 -4.87 15.99
N LEU A 335 15.64 -4.74 17.09
CA LEU A 335 16.19 -4.23 18.34
C LEU A 335 17.06 -5.31 18.97
N LYS A 336 18.27 -4.93 19.31
CA LYS A 336 19.20 -5.78 20.05
C LYS A 336 19.01 -5.59 21.55
#